data_277902eb55b2f1221e0fc62718583129
#
_entry.id   277902eb55b2f1221e0fc62718583129
#
_cell.length_a   1.000
_cell.length_b   1.000
_cell.length_c   1.000
_cell.angle_alpha   90.00
_cell.angle_beta   90.00
_cell.angle_gamma   90.00
#
_symmetry.space_group_name_H-M   'P 1'
#
loop_
_entity.id
_entity.type
_entity.pdbx_description
1 polymer ?
#
loop_
_entity_poly.entity_id
_entity_poly.type
_entity_poly.pdbx_seq_one_letter_code
_entity_poly.pdbx_strand_id
1 'polypeptide(L)'
;MMKKIFEVQKPIIGMIHLKPLPGSPNYDKNKFDMNAIVKYAVEEAKILEQAGVNGLQIENYWDIPFVKGEEIGYETCAAMTAAACAVKNSVNIPIGINVHMNGGKAAMAIACASGAKWIRVFEFVSAYVSYTGLTEGIGGELARYRKMLDAKDIQLLCDVNVKHGSHFIVHDP
;
A
#
# COMPACT_ATOMS: atom_id res chain seq x y z
N MET A 1 -1.26 8.47 -17.93
CA MET A 1 -1.77 7.84 -16.70
C MET A 1 -1.61 8.76 -15.48
N MET A 2 -0.42 9.24 -15.15
CA MET A 2 -0.18 10.13 -13.99
C MET A 2 -1.03 11.41 -13.99
N LYS A 3 -1.19 12.09 -15.14
CA LYS A 3 -2.06 13.27 -15.28
C LYS A 3 -3.54 13.06 -14.94
N LYS A 4 -4.02 11.80 -14.87
CA LYS A 4 -5.41 11.51 -14.49
C LYS A 4 -5.61 11.45 -12.96
N ILE A 5 -4.53 11.23 -12.20
CA ILE A 5 -4.57 11.16 -10.73
C ILE A 5 -4.06 12.47 -10.14
N PHE A 6 -2.95 12.96 -10.69
CA PHE A 6 -2.25 14.15 -10.22
C PHE A 6 -2.35 15.23 -11.29
N GLU A 7 -2.70 16.43 -10.93
CA GLU A 7 -2.80 17.57 -11.88
C GLU A 7 -1.43 18.05 -12.39
N VAL A 8 -0.35 17.41 -11.93
CA VAL A 8 1.04 17.74 -12.25
C VAL A 8 1.72 16.62 -13.05
N GLN A 9 2.75 16.98 -13.80
CA GLN A 9 3.46 16.03 -14.66
C GLN A 9 4.46 15.15 -13.90
N LYS A 10 5.06 15.66 -12.83
CA LYS A 10 6.03 14.98 -11.95
C LYS A 10 5.55 15.08 -10.50
N PRO A 11 4.58 14.26 -10.09
CA PRO A 11 4.04 14.32 -8.73
C PRO A 11 5.06 13.83 -7.70
N ILE A 12 5.05 14.49 -6.54
CA ILE A 12 5.71 14.01 -5.33
C ILE A 12 4.66 13.27 -4.50
N ILE A 13 4.93 12.02 -4.15
CA ILE A 13 4.08 11.19 -3.31
C ILE A 13 4.73 11.07 -1.94
N GLY A 14 4.06 11.59 -0.91
CA GLY A 14 4.49 11.45 0.48
C GLY A 14 4.14 10.07 1.03
N MET A 15 4.99 9.52 1.90
CA MET A 15 4.81 8.19 2.48
C MET A 15 4.26 8.29 3.90
N ILE A 16 3.20 7.54 4.19
CA ILE A 16 2.67 7.33 5.54
C ILE A 16 2.95 5.89 5.93
N HIS A 17 3.91 5.70 6.81
CA HIS A 17 4.28 4.40 7.36
C HIS A 17 3.51 4.15 8.65
N LEU A 18 2.48 3.33 8.58
CA LEU A 18 1.65 2.99 9.74
C LEU A 18 2.50 2.33 10.83
N LYS A 19 2.21 2.64 12.10
CA LYS A 19 2.78 1.93 13.24
C LYS A 19 2.40 0.44 13.18
N PRO A 20 3.09 -0.45 13.90
CA PRO A 20 2.75 -1.88 13.92
C PRO A 20 1.27 -2.10 14.12
N LEU A 21 0.65 -2.87 13.23
CA LEU A 21 -0.79 -3.13 13.22
C LEU A 21 -1.14 -4.38 14.06
N PRO A 22 -2.40 -4.53 14.51
CA PRO A 22 -2.87 -5.79 15.09
C PRO A 22 -2.50 -6.97 14.18
N GLY A 23 -1.96 -8.04 14.77
CA GLY A 23 -1.41 -9.19 14.05
C GLY A 23 0.12 -9.15 13.87
N SER A 24 0.73 -7.97 13.85
CA SER A 24 2.18 -7.84 13.85
C SER A 24 2.79 -8.22 15.20
N PRO A 25 3.95 -8.94 15.24
CA PRO A 25 4.65 -9.24 16.48
C PRO A 25 5.06 -8.00 17.28
N ASN A 26 5.22 -6.87 16.63
CA ASN A 26 5.60 -5.60 17.25
C ASN A 26 4.38 -4.77 17.71
N TYR A 27 3.16 -5.26 17.51
CA TYR A 27 1.96 -4.54 17.95
C TYR A 27 1.84 -4.57 19.48
N ASP A 28 1.71 -3.40 20.06
CA ASP A 28 1.44 -3.23 21.50
C ASP A 28 0.30 -2.22 21.68
N LYS A 29 -0.89 -2.74 21.98
CA LYS A 29 -2.10 -1.92 22.16
C LYS A 29 -2.02 -0.89 23.31
N ASN A 30 -1.08 -1.09 24.25
CA ASN A 30 -0.88 -0.14 25.35
C ASN A 30 -0.02 1.06 24.93
N LYS A 31 0.75 0.92 23.84
CA LYS A 31 1.55 2.00 23.26
C LYS A 31 0.85 2.67 22.10
N PHE A 32 0.27 1.84 21.20
CA PHE A 32 -0.43 2.30 20.00
C PHE A 32 -1.66 1.42 19.78
N ASP A 33 -2.77 1.80 20.37
CA ASP A 33 -4.06 1.22 19.99
C ASP A 33 -4.48 1.71 18.59
N MET A 34 -5.55 1.18 18.04
CA MET A 34 -6.02 1.57 16.70
C MET A 34 -6.35 3.06 16.60
N ASN A 35 -6.86 3.68 17.67
CA ASN A 35 -7.16 5.12 17.66
C ASN A 35 -5.88 5.95 17.56
N ALA A 36 -4.82 5.56 18.28
CA ALA A 36 -3.52 6.22 18.22
C ALA A 36 -2.85 6.03 16.84
N ILE A 37 -2.95 4.84 16.26
CA ILE A 37 -2.43 4.56 14.89
C ILE A 37 -3.14 5.42 13.86
N VAL A 38 -4.47 5.47 13.89
CA VAL A 38 -5.27 6.30 12.97
C VAL A 38 -4.95 7.79 13.16
N LYS A 39 -4.89 8.26 14.39
CA LYS A 39 -4.55 9.65 14.70
C LYS A 39 -3.17 10.02 14.15
N TYR A 40 -2.16 9.17 14.38
CA TYR A 40 -0.82 9.35 13.83
C TYR A 40 -0.83 9.46 12.31
N ALA A 41 -1.53 8.55 11.62
CA ALA A 41 -1.61 8.57 10.16
C ALA A 41 -2.27 9.85 9.61
N VAL A 42 -3.32 10.34 10.29
CA VAL A 42 -4.00 11.60 9.93
C VAL A 42 -3.10 12.82 10.15
N GLU A 43 -2.36 12.86 11.25
CA GLU A 43 -1.41 13.95 11.55
C GLU A 43 -0.28 14.00 10.49
N GLU A 44 0.34 12.86 10.18
CA GLU A 44 1.34 12.73 9.11
C GLU A 44 0.79 13.19 7.75
N ALA A 45 -0.44 12.76 7.43
CA ALA A 45 -1.09 13.13 6.17
C ALA A 45 -1.25 14.65 6.01
N LYS A 46 -1.70 15.33 7.08
CA LYS A 46 -1.89 16.78 7.07
C LYS A 46 -0.55 17.53 6.96
N ILE A 47 0.49 17.05 7.64
CA ILE A 47 1.84 17.65 7.55
C ILE A 47 2.36 17.53 6.12
N LEU A 48 2.24 16.36 5.51
CA LEU A 48 2.69 16.14 4.13
C LEU A 48 1.89 16.96 3.10
N GLU A 49 0.57 17.05 3.26
CA GLU A 49 -0.27 17.90 2.40
C GLU A 49 0.14 19.37 2.53
N GLN A 50 0.34 19.88 3.75
CA GLN A 50 0.80 21.24 3.99
C GLN A 50 2.20 21.51 3.42
N ALA A 51 3.06 20.51 3.37
CA ALA A 51 4.37 20.57 2.72
C ALA A 51 4.30 20.58 1.19
N GLY A 52 3.12 20.40 0.60
CA GLY A 52 2.90 20.55 -0.84
C GLY A 52 3.13 19.26 -1.65
N VAL A 53 3.07 18.07 -1.05
CA VAL A 53 3.09 16.80 -1.81
C VAL A 53 1.80 16.68 -2.63
N ASN A 54 1.86 15.95 -3.74
CA ASN A 54 0.75 15.83 -4.68
C ASN A 54 -0.16 14.62 -4.41
N GLY A 55 0.26 13.71 -3.55
CA GLY A 55 -0.49 12.55 -3.11
C GLY A 55 0.19 11.82 -1.97
N LEU A 56 -0.51 10.87 -1.36
CA LEU A 56 -0.02 10.11 -0.21
C LEU A 56 -0.07 8.61 -0.49
N GLN A 57 0.95 7.88 -0.07
CA GLN A 57 1.00 6.42 -0.10
C GLN A 57 0.98 5.89 1.32
N ILE A 58 -0.03 5.09 1.67
CA ILE A 58 -0.19 4.49 2.99
C ILE A 58 0.34 3.06 2.94
N GLU A 59 1.26 2.73 3.85
CA GLU A 59 1.93 1.43 3.90
C GLU A 59 1.99 0.86 5.32
N ASN A 60 1.87 -0.47 5.45
CA ASN A 60 2.08 -1.19 6.72
C ASN A 60 3.57 -1.44 6.99
N TYR A 61 4.40 -0.42 6.83
CA TYR A 61 5.87 -0.54 6.84
C TYR A 61 6.44 -1.08 8.16
N TRP A 62 5.79 -0.86 9.29
CA TRP A 62 6.27 -1.32 10.59
C TRP A 62 5.71 -2.68 11.04
N ASP A 63 5.00 -3.38 10.15
CA ASP A 63 4.53 -4.76 10.40
C ASP A 63 5.62 -5.82 10.21
N ILE A 64 6.80 -5.55 10.72
CA ILE A 64 7.96 -6.42 10.61
C ILE A 64 7.99 -7.48 11.74
N PRO A 65 8.45 -8.73 11.41
CA PRO A 65 8.80 -9.23 10.08
C PRO A 65 7.58 -9.37 9.16
N PHE A 66 7.75 -9.00 7.89
CA PHE A 66 6.66 -9.12 6.91
C PHE A 66 6.34 -10.58 6.59
N VAL A 67 5.09 -10.84 6.23
CA VAL A 67 4.60 -12.09 5.65
C VAL A 67 4.40 -11.93 4.14
N LYS A 68 4.26 -13.04 3.41
CA LYS A 68 3.91 -12.98 1.99
C LYS A 68 2.49 -12.48 1.77
N GLY A 69 2.21 -12.01 0.55
CA GLY A 69 0.92 -11.41 0.21
C GLY A 69 -0.28 -12.32 0.45
N GLU A 70 -0.13 -13.62 0.23
CA GLU A 70 -1.16 -14.63 0.50
C GLU A 70 -1.40 -14.92 1.99
N GLU A 71 -0.45 -14.53 2.85
CA GLU A 71 -0.53 -14.71 4.31
C GLU A 71 -1.06 -13.46 5.05
N ILE A 72 -1.35 -12.38 4.30
CA ILE A 72 -1.93 -11.17 4.89
C ILE A 72 -3.30 -11.48 5.50
N GLY A 73 -3.42 -11.27 6.81
CA GLY A 73 -4.63 -11.53 7.57
C GLY A 73 -5.71 -10.45 7.43
N TYR A 74 -6.92 -10.79 7.84
CA TYR A 74 -8.06 -9.85 7.85
C TYR A 74 -7.84 -8.67 8.79
N GLU A 75 -7.10 -8.89 9.88
CA GLU A 75 -6.73 -7.86 10.87
C GLU A 75 -5.93 -6.74 10.23
N THR A 76 -4.93 -7.06 9.40
CA THR A 76 -4.14 -6.07 8.66
C THR A 76 -5.03 -5.30 7.67
N CYS A 77 -5.89 -5.99 6.92
CA CYS A 77 -6.82 -5.36 5.99
C CYS A 77 -7.77 -4.40 6.71
N ALA A 78 -8.37 -4.83 7.82
CA ALA A 78 -9.30 -4.03 8.60
C ALA A 78 -8.63 -2.79 9.19
N ALA A 79 -7.44 -2.96 9.81
CA ALA A 79 -6.69 -1.87 10.41
C ALA A 79 -6.24 -0.83 9.37
N MET A 80 -5.70 -1.28 8.24
CA MET A 80 -5.31 -0.39 7.14
C MET A 80 -6.50 0.33 6.51
N THR A 81 -7.65 -0.34 6.37
CA THR A 81 -8.87 0.29 5.86
C THR A 81 -9.32 1.42 6.78
N ALA A 82 -9.35 1.19 8.09
CA ALA A 82 -9.71 2.23 9.07
C ALA A 82 -8.78 3.44 8.96
N ALA A 83 -7.46 3.23 8.91
CA ALA A 83 -6.48 4.30 8.75
C ALA A 83 -6.63 5.03 7.41
N ALA A 84 -6.78 4.29 6.31
CA ALA A 84 -6.92 4.87 4.97
C ALA A 84 -8.18 5.71 4.81
N CYS A 85 -9.33 5.26 5.34
CA CYS A 85 -10.57 6.04 5.35
C CYS A 85 -10.41 7.34 6.15
N ALA A 86 -9.78 7.28 7.32
CA ALA A 86 -9.55 8.47 8.16
C ALA A 86 -8.62 9.47 7.46
N VAL A 87 -7.52 9.00 6.88
CA VAL A 87 -6.60 9.84 6.08
C VAL A 87 -7.34 10.47 4.91
N LYS A 88 -8.09 9.67 4.09
CA LYS A 88 -8.83 10.16 2.94
C LYS A 88 -9.81 11.28 3.30
N ASN A 89 -10.46 11.18 4.47
CA ASN A 89 -11.40 12.18 4.95
C ASN A 89 -10.72 13.43 5.56
N SER A 90 -9.41 13.39 5.79
CA SER A 90 -8.65 14.48 6.43
C SER A 90 -7.85 15.35 5.47
N VAL A 91 -7.67 14.91 4.20
CA VAL A 91 -6.88 15.60 3.17
C VAL A 91 -7.65 15.69 1.85
N ASN A 92 -7.26 16.65 1.00
CA ASN A 92 -7.86 16.86 -0.32
C ASN A 92 -7.08 16.17 -1.45
N ILE A 93 -5.80 15.87 -1.23
CA ILE A 93 -4.94 15.19 -2.21
C ILE A 93 -5.27 13.69 -2.31
N PRO A 94 -5.02 13.06 -3.48
CA PRO A 94 -5.30 11.64 -3.67
C PRO A 94 -4.40 10.74 -2.81
N ILE A 95 -4.95 9.59 -2.40
CA ILE A 95 -4.22 8.57 -1.64
C ILE A 95 -4.06 7.28 -2.44
N GLY A 96 -3.01 6.53 -2.12
CA GLY A 96 -2.76 5.17 -2.60
C GLY A 96 -2.42 4.23 -1.47
N ILE A 97 -2.47 2.94 -1.75
CA ILE A 97 -2.27 1.87 -0.77
C ILE A 97 -1.14 0.94 -1.21
N ASN A 98 -0.30 0.55 -0.26
CA ASN A 98 0.64 -0.56 -0.42
C ASN A 98 0.53 -1.49 0.79
N VAL A 99 0.56 -2.79 0.54
CA VAL A 99 0.59 -3.81 1.60
C VAL A 99 1.82 -4.69 1.39
N HIS A 100 2.75 -4.64 2.32
CA HIS A 100 3.94 -5.48 2.37
C HIS A 100 3.58 -6.92 2.78
N MET A 101 4.18 -7.99 2.22
CA MET A 101 5.00 -7.99 0.99
C MET A 101 4.16 -8.53 -0.15
N ASN A 102 4.08 -7.75 -1.22
CA ASN A 102 3.32 -8.10 -2.42
C ASN A 102 1.83 -8.41 -2.18
N GLY A 103 1.23 -7.78 -1.16
CA GLY A 103 -0.17 -7.94 -0.77
C GLY A 103 -1.16 -7.21 -1.70
N GLY A 104 -1.01 -7.40 -3.01
CA GLY A 104 -1.78 -6.65 -4.03
C GLY A 104 -3.30 -6.82 -3.92
N LYS A 105 -3.81 -8.01 -3.55
CA LYS A 105 -5.25 -8.22 -3.33
C LYS A 105 -5.75 -7.47 -2.10
N ALA A 106 -5.01 -7.53 -1.00
CA ALA A 106 -5.31 -6.77 0.21
C ALA A 106 -5.31 -5.26 -0.09
N ALA A 107 -4.26 -4.76 -0.77
CA ALA A 107 -4.16 -3.36 -1.18
C ALA A 107 -5.35 -2.93 -2.07
N MET A 108 -5.78 -3.77 -3.01
CA MET A 108 -6.92 -3.50 -3.87
C MET A 108 -8.24 -3.42 -3.08
N ALA A 109 -8.47 -4.34 -2.15
CA ALA A 109 -9.65 -4.34 -1.30
C ALA A 109 -9.72 -3.07 -0.42
N ILE A 110 -8.58 -2.72 0.20
CA ILE A 110 -8.45 -1.49 1.01
C ILE A 110 -8.69 -0.26 0.15
N ALA A 111 -8.11 -0.21 -1.06
CA ALA A 111 -8.26 0.91 -1.98
C ALA A 111 -9.70 1.11 -2.42
N CYS A 112 -10.43 0.02 -2.74
CA CYS A 112 -11.86 0.07 -3.04
C CYS A 112 -12.67 0.63 -1.87
N ALA A 113 -12.40 0.15 -0.65
CA ALA A 113 -13.14 0.55 0.53
C ALA A 113 -12.87 2.00 0.96
N SER A 114 -11.63 2.47 0.80
CA SER A 114 -11.19 3.81 1.22
C SER A 114 -11.31 4.90 0.16
N GLY A 115 -11.56 4.52 -1.11
CA GLY A 115 -11.59 5.46 -2.25
C GLY A 115 -10.21 5.90 -2.72
N ALA A 116 -9.16 5.12 -2.42
CA ALA A 116 -7.82 5.36 -2.92
C ALA A 116 -7.76 5.28 -4.45
N LYS A 117 -6.81 5.99 -5.05
CA LYS A 117 -6.71 6.13 -6.52
C LYS A 117 -5.72 5.18 -7.15
N TRP A 118 -4.81 4.61 -6.39
CA TRP A 118 -3.85 3.61 -6.86
C TRP A 118 -3.46 2.63 -5.76
N ILE A 119 -2.90 1.51 -6.19
CA ILE A 119 -2.12 0.62 -5.34
C ILE A 119 -0.70 0.49 -5.89
N ARG A 120 0.27 0.23 -5.01
CA ARG A 120 1.62 -0.21 -5.39
C ARG A 120 1.68 -1.73 -5.38
N VAL A 121 2.36 -2.31 -6.36
CA VAL A 121 2.56 -3.77 -6.49
C VAL A 121 4.04 -4.02 -6.68
N PHE A 122 4.65 -4.81 -5.81
CA PHE A 122 6.08 -5.14 -5.90
C PHE A 122 6.38 -6.08 -7.06
N GLU A 123 5.69 -7.21 -7.13
CA GLU A 123 5.86 -8.20 -8.19
C GLU A 123 4.56 -8.39 -8.96
N PHE A 124 4.51 -7.78 -10.14
CA PHE A 124 3.36 -7.94 -11.02
C PHE A 124 3.56 -9.08 -12.05
N VAL A 125 4.76 -9.20 -12.62
CA VAL A 125 5.03 -10.12 -13.76
C VAL A 125 6.11 -11.15 -13.52
N SER A 126 7.03 -10.97 -12.58
CA SER A 126 8.16 -11.87 -12.36
C SER A 126 8.13 -12.51 -10.99
N ALA A 127 9.13 -13.34 -10.70
CA ALA A 127 9.42 -13.81 -9.36
C ALA A 127 10.76 -13.25 -8.89
N TYR A 128 10.89 -12.99 -7.59
CA TYR A 128 12.15 -12.59 -6.98
C TYR A 128 12.31 -13.18 -5.58
N VAL A 129 13.54 -13.16 -5.08
CA VAL A 129 13.88 -13.57 -3.71
C VAL A 129 14.11 -12.33 -2.86
N SER A 130 13.43 -12.26 -1.73
CA SER A 130 13.58 -11.21 -0.74
C SER A 130 13.76 -11.83 0.66
N TYR A 131 13.71 -11.01 1.69
CA TYR A 131 13.73 -11.47 3.09
C TYR A 131 12.48 -12.26 3.52
N THR A 132 11.41 -12.26 2.71
CA THR A 132 10.25 -13.16 2.90
C THR A 132 10.38 -14.46 2.08
N GLY A 133 11.53 -14.70 1.46
CA GLY A 133 11.76 -15.83 0.57
C GLY A 133 11.33 -15.56 -0.87
N LEU A 134 10.91 -16.60 -1.58
CA LEU A 134 10.43 -16.49 -2.96
C LEU A 134 9.05 -15.81 -2.99
N THR A 135 8.95 -14.75 -3.81
CA THR A 135 7.71 -14.05 -4.10
C THR A 135 7.42 -14.17 -5.59
N GLU A 136 6.20 -14.57 -5.95
CA GLU A 136 5.79 -14.79 -7.33
C GLU A 136 4.97 -13.62 -7.86
N GLY A 137 4.93 -13.48 -9.19
CA GLY A 137 4.16 -12.44 -9.85
C GLY A 137 2.65 -12.66 -9.73
N ILE A 138 1.94 -11.64 -9.25
CA ILE A 138 0.49 -11.71 -8.99
C ILE A 138 -0.37 -11.08 -10.09
N GLY A 139 0.22 -10.69 -11.22
CA GLY A 139 -0.47 -9.90 -12.24
C GLY A 139 -1.76 -10.50 -12.76
N GLY A 140 -1.76 -11.81 -13.07
CA GLY A 140 -2.95 -12.51 -13.56
C GLY A 140 -4.07 -12.61 -12.51
N GLU A 141 -3.70 -12.90 -11.28
CA GLU A 141 -4.63 -12.99 -10.15
C GLU A 141 -5.19 -11.63 -9.78
N LEU A 142 -4.33 -10.62 -9.67
CA LEU A 142 -4.72 -9.26 -9.33
C LEU A 142 -5.61 -8.62 -10.41
N ALA A 143 -5.35 -8.89 -11.69
CA ALA A 143 -6.19 -8.41 -12.78
C ALA A 143 -7.63 -8.97 -12.69
N ARG A 144 -7.78 -10.26 -12.37
CA ARG A 144 -9.09 -10.89 -12.16
C ARG A 144 -9.79 -10.33 -10.93
N TYR A 145 -9.07 -10.17 -9.83
CA TYR A 145 -9.61 -9.61 -8.59
C TYR A 145 -10.06 -8.15 -8.78
N ARG A 146 -9.24 -7.33 -9.44
CA ARG A 146 -9.60 -5.96 -9.83
C ARG A 146 -10.88 -5.91 -10.66
N LYS A 147 -11.05 -6.86 -11.62
CA LYS A 147 -12.27 -6.96 -12.43
C LYS A 147 -13.48 -7.37 -11.59
N MET A 148 -13.31 -8.33 -10.68
CA MET A 148 -14.37 -8.79 -9.77
C MET A 148 -14.90 -7.65 -8.90
N LEU A 149 -14.03 -6.77 -8.43
CA LEU A 149 -14.39 -5.61 -7.60
C LEU A 149 -14.88 -4.39 -8.41
N ASP A 150 -14.95 -4.48 -9.74
CA ASP A 150 -15.19 -3.36 -10.68
C ASP A 150 -14.29 -2.14 -10.43
N ALA A 151 -13.05 -2.39 -10.01
CA ALA A 151 -12.05 -1.40 -9.57
C ALA A 151 -11.16 -0.89 -10.72
N LYS A 152 -11.68 -0.77 -11.93
CA LYS A 152 -10.91 -0.38 -13.13
C LYS A 152 -10.37 1.06 -13.08
N ASP A 153 -10.94 1.90 -12.24
CA ASP A 153 -10.51 3.27 -11.98
C ASP A 153 -9.29 3.37 -11.03
N ILE A 154 -9.04 2.32 -10.21
CA ILE A 154 -7.86 2.24 -9.36
C ILE A 154 -6.64 1.87 -10.21
N GLN A 155 -5.60 2.70 -10.18
CA GLN A 155 -4.38 2.48 -10.95
C GLN A 155 -3.43 1.51 -10.26
N LEU A 156 -2.65 0.76 -11.07
CA LEU A 156 -1.58 -0.11 -10.59
C LEU A 156 -0.23 0.60 -10.82
N LEU A 157 0.52 0.87 -9.77
CA LEU A 157 1.90 1.34 -9.82
C LEU A 157 2.80 0.15 -9.49
N CYS A 158 3.30 -0.51 -10.54
CA CYS A 158 4.11 -1.72 -10.40
C CYS A 158 5.59 -1.37 -10.36
N ASP A 159 6.32 -1.95 -9.41
CA ASP A 159 7.77 -1.82 -9.35
C ASP A 159 8.41 -2.57 -10.52
N VAL A 160 9.44 -1.98 -11.09
CA VAL A 160 10.29 -2.64 -12.11
C VAL A 160 11.43 -3.38 -11.42
N ASN A 161 12.03 -2.76 -10.41
CA ASN A 161 13.05 -3.35 -9.56
C ASN A 161 12.78 -3.01 -8.10
N VAL A 162 12.89 -4.02 -7.23
CA VAL A 162 12.73 -3.86 -5.79
C VAL A 162 14.10 -3.90 -5.12
N LYS A 163 14.45 -2.85 -4.38
CA LYS A 163 15.79 -2.68 -3.77
C LYS A 163 16.17 -3.73 -2.72
N HIS A 164 15.19 -4.49 -2.20
CA HIS A 164 15.38 -5.50 -1.14
C HIS A 164 15.25 -6.93 -1.65
N GLY A 165 15.36 -7.15 -2.95
CA GLY A 165 15.27 -8.46 -3.56
C GLY A 165 16.08 -8.57 -4.85
N SER A 166 16.19 -9.79 -5.34
CA SER A 166 16.82 -10.09 -6.61
C SER A 166 15.88 -10.91 -7.48
N HIS A 167 15.71 -10.50 -8.73
CA HIS A 167 14.97 -11.28 -9.71
C HIS A 167 15.69 -12.56 -10.08
N PHE A 168 14.95 -13.64 -10.33
CA PHE A 168 15.48 -14.88 -10.86
C PHE A 168 15.90 -14.74 -12.33
N ILE A 169 15.25 -13.88 -13.06
CA ILE A 169 15.46 -13.66 -14.48
C ILE A 169 15.88 -12.21 -14.67
N VAL A 170 16.96 -12.00 -15.40
CA VAL A 170 17.36 -10.66 -15.86
C VAL A 170 16.40 -10.30 -16.99
N HIS A 171 15.55 -9.32 -16.77
CA HIS A 171 14.75 -8.72 -17.83
C HIS A 171 15.55 -7.56 -18.43
N ASP A 172 15.73 -7.57 -19.75
CA ASP A 172 16.11 -6.35 -20.45
C ASP A 172 14.95 -5.33 -20.32
N PRO A 173 15.24 -4.09 -19.88
CA PRO A 173 14.21 -3.08 -19.64
C PRO A 173 13.51 -2.62 -20.92
#